data_07c6282124622cf80b511a8699c98f58
#
_entry.id   07c6282124622cf80b511a8699c98f58
#
_cell.length_a   1.000
_cell.length_b   1.000
_cell.length_c   1.000
_cell.angle_alpha   90.00
_cell.angle_beta   90.00
_cell.angle_gamma   90.00
#
_symmetry.space_group_name_H-M   'P 1'
#
loop_
_entity.id
_entity.type
_entity.pdbx_description
1 polymer ?
#
loop_
_entity_poly.entity_id
_entity_poly.type
_entity_poly.pdbx_seq_one_letter_code
_entity_poly.pdbx_strand_id
1 'polypeptide(L)'
;MDTSRRDFLRTSIAAGGAAGLGLAPGWLAADPVPPKGLPQPGNRPPPRRALNILILGGTNLTGPHHVRYALERGHSVSIFTRGRTQPGLFQDAFQRVEHLIGDRENDLEALKGRRWDAVIDASGMQVKWTTDSAQLLKDQVGSYLYISSTGVYYPYLTTDIDETTEPVLVDESGGENVAAQYGVMKALSEIEAIKAFGRERTCIVRPGYIVGPLDSTHRGTYWPDRLTRGGEVMVPGKKTDQVQQIDVRDLTEWNIHLLEGQVSGVFNATGPSSLMTMEEYVYGMRAATSSDVTWTWIEDYAFLIAHQVYFAIPWIIPLDDNLGSQTINIDRAKAAGLTFRPTALTAMETLEWYYSLPEERRANPPMAITPEKEAEVLAAWKARGQ
;
A
#
# COMPACT_ATOMS: atom_id res chain seq x y z
N MET A 1 -23.79 -21.73 23.38
CA MET A 1 -22.46 -22.36 23.38
C MET A 1 -21.65 -21.52 22.43
N ASP A 2 -20.90 -20.62 22.98
CA ASP A 2 -20.14 -19.62 22.20
C ASP A 2 -18.76 -20.23 21.92
N THR A 3 -18.62 -20.83 20.75
CA THR A 3 -17.33 -21.29 20.26
C THR A 3 -16.54 -20.07 19.86
N SER A 4 -15.48 -19.80 20.59
CA SER A 4 -14.61 -18.66 20.33
C SER A 4 -14.04 -18.76 18.92
N ARG A 5 -13.92 -17.62 18.21
CA ARG A 5 -13.24 -17.49 16.90
C ARG A 5 -11.87 -18.22 16.85
N ARG A 6 -11.22 -18.29 18.00
CA ARG A 6 -9.94 -19.00 18.21
C ARG A 6 -10.06 -20.51 17.99
N ASP A 7 -11.17 -21.12 18.40
CA ASP A 7 -11.35 -22.58 18.27
C ASP A 7 -11.74 -22.94 16.84
N PHE A 8 -12.42 -22.04 16.13
CA PHE A 8 -12.73 -22.18 14.72
C PHE A 8 -11.46 -22.16 13.86
N LEU A 9 -10.55 -21.19 14.05
CA LEU A 9 -9.28 -21.10 13.33
C LEU A 9 -8.35 -22.29 13.58
N ARG A 10 -8.33 -22.84 14.81
CA ARG A 10 -7.50 -24.01 15.14
C ARG A 10 -8.02 -25.32 14.52
N THR A 11 -9.32 -25.43 14.32
CA THR A 11 -9.94 -26.64 13.77
C THR A 11 -9.86 -26.68 12.23
N SER A 12 -9.86 -25.51 11.58
CA SER A 12 -9.80 -25.38 10.11
C SER A 12 -8.43 -25.74 9.53
N ILE A 13 -7.35 -25.52 10.27
CA ILE A 13 -5.97 -25.84 9.84
C ILE A 13 -5.75 -27.37 9.70
N ALA A 14 -6.56 -28.19 10.38
CA ALA A 14 -6.41 -29.64 10.37
C ALA A 14 -7.21 -30.38 9.27
N ALA A 15 -8.12 -29.71 8.55
CA ALA A 15 -9.07 -30.33 7.64
C ALA A 15 -8.98 -29.93 6.17
N GLY A 16 -8.16 -28.94 5.81
CA GLY A 16 -8.00 -28.45 4.43
C GLY A 16 -6.98 -29.25 3.63
N GLY A 17 -7.37 -30.42 3.19
CA GLY A 17 -6.59 -31.20 2.21
C GLY A 17 -6.52 -30.46 0.87
N ALA A 18 -5.31 -30.14 0.42
CA ALA A 18 -5.00 -29.58 -0.88
C ALA A 18 -5.57 -30.47 -2.02
N ALA A 19 -6.75 -30.11 -2.51
CA ALA A 19 -7.33 -30.70 -3.70
C ALA A 19 -7.29 -29.70 -4.85
N GLY A 20 -6.28 -29.85 -5.70
CA GLY A 20 -6.44 -29.55 -7.11
C GLY A 20 -6.03 -28.19 -7.66
N LEU A 21 -4.84 -27.69 -7.31
CA LEU A 21 -4.01 -26.94 -8.27
C LEU A 21 -2.57 -27.41 -8.03
N GLY A 22 -1.96 -28.05 -9.02
CA GLY A 22 -0.62 -28.64 -8.93
C GLY A 22 0.51 -27.61 -8.87
N LEU A 23 0.45 -26.72 -7.89
CA LEU A 23 1.48 -25.73 -7.58
C LEU A 23 2.22 -26.25 -6.35
N ALA A 24 3.51 -26.57 -6.52
CA ALA A 24 4.36 -26.97 -5.42
C ALA A 24 4.47 -25.84 -4.38
N PRO A 25 4.50 -26.16 -3.05
CA PRO A 25 4.87 -25.21 -2.02
C PRO A 25 6.21 -24.53 -2.36
N GLY A 26 6.33 -23.26 -2.14
CA GLY A 26 7.54 -22.47 -2.50
C GLY A 26 7.46 -21.73 -3.84
N TRP A 27 6.35 -21.74 -4.51
CA TRP A 27 6.18 -21.07 -5.82
C TRP A 27 6.33 -19.56 -5.77
N LEU A 28 5.93 -18.97 -4.67
CA LEU A 28 6.06 -17.52 -4.40
C LEU A 28 7.22 -17.21 -3.44
N ALA A 29 7.98 -18.24 -3.04
CA ALA A 29 9.16 -18.06 -2.20
C ALA A 29 10.23 -17.27 -2.95
N ALA A 30 10.95 -16.50 -2.18
CA ALA A 30 11.84 -15.47 -2.64
C ALA A 30 13.01 -15.95 -3.51
N ASP A 31 13.20 -15.28 -4.62
CA ASP A 31 14.36 -15.42 -5.50
C ASP A 31 15.58 -14.60 -5.03
N PRO A 32 16.76 -14.87 -5.59
CA PRO A 32 18.02 -14.35 -5.09
C PRO A 32 18.13 -12.82 -5.11
N VAL A 33 18.96 -12.34 -4.21
CA VAL A 33 19.31 -10.96 -3.89
C VAL A 33 19.50 -10.08 -5.13
N PRO A 34 18.87 -8.90 -5.18
CA PRO A 34 19.07 -7.92 -6.25
C PRO A 34 20.51 -7.41 -6.31
N PRO A 35 20.94 -6.87 -7.46
CA PRO A 35 22.30 -6.37 -7.64
C PRO A 35 22.66 -5.27 -6.64
N LYS A 36 23.88 -5.34 -6.08
CA LYS A 36 24.39 -4.34 -5.14
C LYS A 36 24.51 -2.97 -5.79
N GLY A 37 24.06 -1.92 -5.10
CA GLY A 37 24.48 -0.55 -5.39
C GLY A 37 23.45 0.36 -6.06
N LEU A 38 22.16 0.29 -5.73
CA LEU A 38 21.23 1.34 -6.13
C LEU A 38 21.41 2.62 -5.28
N PRO A 39 21.43 3.81 -5.93
CA PRO A 39 21.72 5.07 -5.22
C PRO A 39 20.54 5.59 -4.37
N GLN A 40 20.87 6.45 -3.42
CA GLN A 40 19.93 7.09 -2.48
C GLN A 40 18.91 8.03 -3.16
N PRO A 41 17.73 8.33 -2.56
CA PRO A 41 16.74 9.26 -3.11
C PRO A 41 17.32 10.65 -3.31
N GLY A 42 16.85 11.35 -4.33
CA GLY A 42 17.23 12.74 -4.63
C GLY A 42 18.57 12.92 -5.33
N ASN A 43 19.43 11.90 -5.41
CA ASN A 43 20.75 12.00 -6.06
C ASN A 43 21.06 10.80 -6.98
N ARG A 44 20.03 10.27 -7.61
CA ARG A 44 20.20 9.11 -8.51
C ARG A 44 20.68 9.56 -9.89
N PRO A 45 21.67 8.87 -10.48
CA PRO A 45 22.11 9.20 -11.82
C PRO A 45 20.95 9.05 -12.83
N PRO A 46 21.05 9.73 -13.98
CA PRO A 46 20.07 9.53 -15.04
C PRO A 46 20.01 8.05 -15.44
N PRO A 47 18.86 7.58 -15.95
CA PRO A 47 18.73 6.19 -16.38
C PRO A 47 19.71 5.91 -17.53
N ARG A 48 20.16 4.67 -17.64
CA ARG A 48 21.08 4.24 -18.72
C ARG A 48 20.47 4.45 -20.12
N ARG A 49 19.16 4.36 -20.23
CA ARG A 49 18.36 4.67 -21.41
C ARG A 49 16.94 5.10 -21.02
N ALA A 50 16.29 5.88 -21.89
CA ALA A 50 14.87 6.14 -21.77
C ALA A 50 14.07 4.84 -22.00
N LEU A 51 13.01 4.63 -21.23
CA LEU A 51 12.08 3.53 -21.38
C LEU A 51 10.76 4.04 -21.94
N ASN A 52 10.06 3.17 -22.68
CA ASN A 52 8.65 3.35 -23.01
C ASN A 52 7.82 2.53 -22.01
N ILE A 53 7.07 3.19 -21.12
CA ILE A 53 6.38 2.58 -19.98
C ILE A 53 4.87 2.64 -20.18
N LEU A 54 4.20 1.51 -20.08
CA LEU A 54 2.74 1.43 -19.97
C LEU A 54 2.33 1.42 -18.50
N ILE A 55 1.33 2.22 -18.13
CA ILE A 55 0.70 2.16 -16.81
C ILE A 55 -0.76 1.72 -16.97
N LEU A 56 -1.11 0.54 -16.47
CA LEU A 56 -2.49 0.08 -16.38
C LEU A 56 -3.16 0.77 -15.19
N GLY A 57 -4.02 1.73 -15.45
CA GLY A 57 -4.52 2.75 -14.52
C GLY A 57 -3.84 4.10 -14.76
N GLY A 58 -3.37 4.75 -13.70
CA GLY A 58 -2.53 5.96 -13.84
C GLY A 58 -3.19 7.26 -13.40
N THR A 59 -4.49 7.30 -13.11
CA THR A 59 -5.20 8.55 -12.75
C THR A 59 -5.54 8.70 -11.27
N ASN A 60 -5.26 7.69 -10.44
CA ASN A 60 -5.57 7.72 -9.01
C ASN A 60 -4.38 7.24 -8.17
N LEU A 61 -4.29 7.69 -6.91
CA LEU A 61 -3.30 7.35 -5.88
C LEU A 61 -1.86 7.30 -6.45
N THR A 62 -1.33 6.11 -6.71
CA THR A 62 0.05 5.91 -7.18
C THR A 62 0.27 6.35 -8.62
N GLY A 63 -0.78 6.34 -9.44
CA GLY A 63 -0.68 6.59 -10.88
C GLY A 63 -0.08 7.94 -11.25
N PRO A 64 -0.62 9.08 -10.74
CA PRO A 64 -0.08 10.39 -11.04
C PRO A 64 1.37 10.58 -10.61
N HIS A 65 1.77 9.97 -9.50
CA HIS A 65 3.16 10.00 -9.03
C HIS A 65 4.09 9.18 -9.95
N HIS A 66 3.66 8.01 -10.42
CA HIS A 66 4.42 7.24 -11.43
C HIS A 66 4.59 8.05 -12.72
N VAL A 67 3.50 8.63 -13.23
CA VAL A 67 3.52 9.44 -14.46
C VAL A 67 4.51 10.59 -14.32
N ARG A 68 4.37 11.39 -13.25
CA ARG A 68 5.26 12.52 -12.98
C ARG A 68 6.72 12.08 -12.96
N TYR A 69 7.05 11.12 -12.12
CA TYR A 69 8.44 10.74 -11.90
C TYR A 69 9.05 10.05 -13.13
N ALA A 70 8.31 9.21 -13.84
CA ALA A 70 8.78 8.61 -15.09
C ALA A 70 9.14 9.68 -16.13
N LEU A 71 8.30 10.71 -16.31
CA LEU A 71 8.57 11.82 -17.23
C LEU A 71 9.76 12.67 -16.78
N GLU A 72 9.93 12.94 -15.49
CA GLU A 72 11.09 13.65 -14.93
C GLU A 72 12.39 12.88 -15.16
N ARG A 73 12.32 11.55 -15.16
CA ARG A 73 13.43 10.67 -15.48
C ARG A 73 13.71 10.54 -17.00
N GLY A 74 12.90 11.19 -17.86
CA GLY A 74 13.06 11.18 -19.32
C GLY A 74 12.46 9.96 -20.01
N HIS A 75 11.57 9.24 -19.35
CA HIS A 75 10.84 8.12 -19.96
C HIS A 75 9.63 8.61 -20.78
N SER A 76 9.18 7.81 -21.74
CA SER A 76 7.89 7.95 -22.40
C SER A 76 6.85 7.14 -21.65
N VAL A 77 5.64 7.68 -21.52
CA VAL A 77 4.57 7.04 -20.75
C VAL A 77 3.29 6.96 -21.56
N SER A 78 2.68 5.78 -21.60
CA SER A 78 1.28 5.57 -22.00
C SER A 78 0.47 5.16 -20.78
N ILE A 79 -0.73 5.68 -20.61
CA ILE A 79 -1.67 5.21 -19.58
C ILE A 79 -2.85 4.52 -20.24
N PHE A 80 -3.31 3.40 -19.64
CA PHE A 80 -4.52 2.70 -20.07
C PHE A 80 -5.60 2.84 -19.03
N THR A 81 -6.68 3.55 -19.37
CA THR A 81 -7.76 3.90 -18.45
C THR A 81 -9.12 3.92 -19.16
N ARG A 82 -10.20 4.00 -18.37
CA ARG A 82 -11.56 4.19 -18.90
C ARG A 82 -11.86 5.62 -19.34
N GLY A 83 -10.93 6.56 -19.18
CA GLY A 83 -11.12 7.98 -19.53
C GLY A 83 -12.11 8.73 -18.61
N ARG A 84 -12.57 8.14 -17.51
CA ARG A 84 -13.63 8.71 -16.65
C ARG A 84 -13.10 9.59 -15.51
N THR A 85 -11.85 9.39 -15.10
CA THR A 85 -11.24 10.08 -13.97
C THR A 85 -10.12 10.98 -14.44
N GLN A 86 -10.20 12.25 -14.07
CA GLN A 86 -9.09 13.18 -14.27
C GLN A 86 -8.07 13.02 -13.13
N PRO A 87 -6.77 13.19 -13.39
CA PRO A 87 -5.75 13.15 -12.34
C PRO A 87 -5.93 14.31 -11.38
N GLY A 88 -5.86 14.02 -10.08
CA GLY A 88 -5.98 15.04 -9.02
C GLY A 88 -4.74 15.91 -8.84
N LEU A 89 -3.58 15.51 -9.40
CA LEU A 89 -2.30 16.23 -9.37
C LEU A 89 -1.58 16.09 -10.72
N PHE A 90 -0.60 16.97 -10.96
CA PHE A 90 0.34 16.92 -12.10
C PHE A 90 -0.34 16.94 -13.47
N GLN A 91 -1.39 17.72 -13.62
CA GLN A 91 -2.17 17.81 -14.86
C GLN A 91 -1.31 18.10 -16.10
N ASP A 92 -0.26 18.93 -15.94
CA ASP A 92 0.70 19.23 -17.02
C ASP A 92 1.46 17.98 -17.50
N ALA A 93 1.79 17.07 -16.58
CA ALA A 93 2.42 15.80 -16.92
C ALA A 93 1.48 14.94 -17.79
N PHE A 94 0.18 14.97 -17.51
CA PHE A 94 -0.80 14.20 -18.27
C PHE A 94 -1.04 14.72 -19.68
N GLN A 95 -0.70 15.96 -20.00
CA GLN A 95 -0.70 16.46 -21.38
C GLN A 95 0.44 15.88 -22.22
N ARG A 96 1.44 15.28 -21.59
CA ARG A 96 2.65 14.73 -22.21
C ARG A 96 2.64 13.21 -22.36
N VAL A 97 1.57 12.54 -21.90
CA VAL A 97 1.46 11.08 -21.98
C VAL A 97 0.43 10.65 -23.04
N GLU A 98 0.61 9.46 -23.57
CA GLU A 98 -0.37 8.86 -24.47
C GLU A 98 -1.53 8.29 -23.64
N HIS A 99 -2.76 8.63 -24.01
CA HIS A 99 -3.98 8.15 -23.38
C HIS A 99 -4.61 7.03 -24.22
N LEU A 100 -4.55 5.81 -23.71
CA LEU A 100 -5.18 4.63 -24.27
C LEU A 100 -6.49 4.39 -23.52
N ILE A 101 -7.61 4.46 -24.24
CA ILE A 101 -8.94 4.29 -23.65
C ILE A 101 -9.42 2.87 -23.85
N GLY A 102 -9.91 2.24 -22.77
CA GLY A 102 -10.47 0.91 -22.74
C GLY A 102 -10.90 0.51 -21.33
N ASP A 103 -11.32 -0.72 -21.16
CA ASP A 103 -11.77 -1.24 -19.86
C ASP A 103 -11.15 -2.61 -19.61
N ARG A 104 -10.50 -2.79 -18.48
CA ARG A 104 -9.86 -4.06 -18.08
C ARG A 104 -10.86 -5.22 -17.96
N GLU A 105 -12.15 -4.90 -17.79
CA GLU A 105 -13.19 -5.92 -17.70
C GLU A 105 -13.42 -6.63 -19.03
N ASN A 106 -13.43 -5.88 -20.15
CA ASN A 106 -13.84 -6.44 -21.44
C ASN A 106 -13.32 -5.73 -22.70
N ASP A 107 -12.50 -4.69 -22.57
CA ASP A 107 -11.98 -3.94 -23.72
C ASP A 107 -10.50 -3.60 -23.55
N LEU A 108 -9.63 -4.45 -24.09
CA LEU A 108 -8.18 -4.25 -24.14
C LEU A 108 -7.70 -3.90 -25.57
N GLU A 109 -8.59 -3.51 -26.49
CA GLU A 109 -8.25 -3.32 -27.90
C GLU A 109 -7.16 -2.27 -28.12
N ALA A 110 -7.18 -1.19 -27.33
CA ALA A 110 -6.19 -0.12 -27.41
C ALA A 110 -4.75 -0.55 -27.08
N LEU A 111 -4.58 -1.73 -26.46
CA LEU A 111 -3.26 -2.29 -26.12
C LEU A 111 -2.67 -3.18 -27.23
N LYS A 112 -3.49 -3.64 -28.17
CA LYS A 112 -3.06 -4.59 -29.21
C LYS A 112 -2.09 -3.97 -30.21
N GLY A 113 -1.12 -4.77 -30.67
CA GLY A 113 -0.17 -4.37 -31.72
C GLY A 113 0.87 -3.33 -31.28
N ARG A 114 0.94 -2.99 -30.01
CA ARG A 114 1.87 -2.01 -29.43
C ARG A 114 2.99 -2.70 -28.65
N ARG A 115 4.07 -1.98 -28.39
CA ARG A 115 5.23 -2.49 -27.64
C ARG A 115 5.67 -1.48 -26.61
N TRP A 116 6.05 -1.98 -25.44
CA TRP A 116 6.63 -1.20 -24.35
C TRP A 116 7.85 -1.92 -23.75
N ASP A 117 8.76 -1.17 -23.15
CA ASP A 117 9.87 -1.73 -22.40
C ASP A 117 9.41 -2.36 -21.09
N ALA A 118 8.43 -1.71 -20.45
CA ALA A 118 7.90 -2.18 -19.18
C ALA A 118 6.41 -1.81 -19.01
N VAL A 119 5.71 -2.57 -18.17
CA VAL A 119 4.37 -2.23 -17.71
C VAL A 119 4.32 -2.13 -16.19
N ILE A 120 3.59 -1.14 -15.66
CA ILE A 120 3.20 -1.03 -14.26
C ILE A 120 1.71 -1.34 -14.16
N ASP A 121 1.35 -2.44 -13.51
CA ASP A 121 -0.04 -2.76 -13.21
C ASP A 121 -0.42 -2.15 -11.85
N ALA A 122 -0.97 -0.95 -11.88
CA ALA A 122 -1.41 -0.18 -10.71
C ALA A 122 -2.92 -0.30 -10.44
N SER A 123 -3.66 -1.08 -11.22
CA SER A 123 -5.12 -1.18 -11.14
C SER A 123 -5.67 -2.61 -11.16
N GLY A 124 -4.85 -3.60 -10.81
CA GLY A 124 -5.25 -5.01 -10.72
C GLY A 124 -6.14 -5.27 -9.49
N MET A 125 -7.45 -4.97 -9.62
CA MET A 125 -8.45 -5.15 -8.57
C MET A 125 -9.35 -6.37 -8.77
N GLN A 126 -9.03 -7.19 -9.77
CA GLN A 126 -9.63 -8.51 -10.01
C GLN A 126 -8.57 -9.40 -10.66
N VAL A 127 -8.58 -10.69 -10.32
CA VAL A 127 -7.64 -11.67 -10.90
C VAL A 127 -7.76 -11.70 -12.43
N LYS A 128 -8.99 -11.69 -12.94
CA LYS A 128 -9.29 -11.67 -14.38
C LYS A 128 -8.59 -10.51 -15.09
N TRP A 129 -8.60 -9.32 -14.51
CA TRP A 129 -7.99 -8.14 -15.13
C TRP A 129 -6.47 -8.29 -15.29
N THR A 130 -5.82 -8.86 -14.29
CA THR A 130 -4.38 -9.15 -14.37
C THR A 130 -4.12 -10.27 -15.35
N THR A 131 -4.90 -11.36 -15.31
CA THR A 131 -4.78 -12.49 -16.25
C THR A 131 -4.87 -12.01 -17.70
N ASP A 132 -5.95 -11.32 -18.05
CA ASP A 132 -6.22 -10.93 -19.44
C ASP A 132 -5.16 -9.96 -19.98
N SER A 133 -4.81 -8.93 -19.17
CA SER A 133 -3.81 -7.95 -19.62
C SER A 133 -2.40 -8.53 -19.65
N ALA A 134 -2.00 -9.37 -18.68
CA ALA A 134 -0.70 -10.00 -18.69
C ALA A 134 -0.54 -10.99 -19.85
N GLN A 135 -1.57 -11.79 -20.16
CA GLN A 135 -1.54 -12.69 -21.32
C GLN A 135 -1.47 -11.92 -22.66
N LEU A 136 -2.19 -10.80 -22.79
CA LEU A 136 -2.13 -9.96 -23.97
C LEU A 136 -0.74 -9.35 -24.17
N LEU A 137 -0.10 -8.91 -23.07
CA LEU A 137 1.12 -8.10 -23.12
C LEU A 137 2.43 -8.91 -23.09
N LYS A 138 2.40 -10.20 -22.75
CA LYS A 138 3.61 -11.02 -22.47
C LYS A 138 4.65 -11.04 -23.59
N ASP A 139 4.22 -10.95 -24.84
CA ASP A 139 5.10 -10.96 -26.03
C ASP A 139 5.39 -9.56 -26.59
N GLN A 140 4.80 -8.53 -25.97
CA GLN A 140 4.86 -7.13 -26.42
C GLN A 140 5.58 -6.22 -25.41
N VAL A 141 5.83 -6.70 -24.19
CA VAL A 141 6.42 -5.94 -23.09
C VAL A 141 7.63 -6.66 -22.54
N GLY A 142 8.69 -5.93 -22.22
CA GLY A 142 9.94 -6.47 -21.70
C GLY A 142 9.81 -6.98 -20.26
N SER A 143 9.20 -6.19 -19.37
CA SER A 143 9.03 -6.54 -17.94
C SER A 143 7.66 -6.08 -17.40
N TYR A 144 7.17 -6.82 -16.38
CA TYR A 144 5.88 -6.57 -15.73
C TYR A 144 6.09 -6.29 -14.24
N LEU A 145 5.75 -5.08 -13.80
CA LEU A 145 5.70 -4.71 -12.40
C LEU A 145 4.25 -4.71 -11.92
N TYR A 146 3.93 -5.59 -10.99
CA TYR A 146 2.60 -5.68 -10.38
C TYR A 146 2.60 -5.04 -9.00
N ILE A 147 1.70 -4.07 -8.78
CA ILE A 147 1.47 -3.50 -7.45
C ILE A 147 0.47 -4.38 -6.71
N SER A 148 1.01 -5.24 -5.86
CA SER A 148 0.30 -6.14 -4.98
C SER A 148 -0.04 -5.46 -3.63
N SER A 149 0.06 -6.15 -2.53
CA SER A 149 -0.16 -5.65 -1.16
C SER A 149 0.43 -6.60 -0.14
N THR A 150 0.87 -6.10 1.01
CA THR A 150 1.13 -6.96 2.19
C THR A 150 -0.13 -7.70 2.66
N GLY A 151 -1.32 -7.27 2.23
CA GLY A 151 -2.59 -7.98 2.44
C GLY A 151 -2.58 -9.46 2.02
N VAL A 152 -1.67 -9.87 1.14
CA VAL A 152 -1.49 -11.29 0.76
C VAL A 152 -1.13 -12.20 1.94
N TYR A 153 -0.63 -11.63 3.04
CA TYR A 153 -0.28 -12.35 4.26
C TYR A 153 -1.40 -12.40 5.31
N TYR A 154 -2.54 -11.76 5.03
CA TYR A 154 -3.66 -11.77 5.98
C TYR A 154 -4.23 -13.21 6.17
N PRO A 155 -4.45 -13.66 7.42
CA PRO A 155 -4.22 -12.98 8.69
C PRO A 155 -2.73 -12.96 9.09
N TYR A 156 -2.27 -11.84 9.61
CA TYR A 156 -0.86 -11.59 9.98
C TYR A 156 -0.52 -12.21 11.34
N LEU A 157 -0.46 -13.52 11.40
CA LEU A 157 -0.38 -14.28 12.66
C LEU A 157 1.02 -14.32 13.30
N THR A 158 2.04 -13.87 12.57
CA THR A 158 3.44 -13.82 13.03
C THR A 158 4.02 -12.44 12.80
N THR A 159 5.03 -12.07 13.58
CA THR A 159 5.83 -10.85 13.37
C THR A 159 6.97 -11.09 12.39
N ASP A 160 7.58 -10.00 11.88
CA ASP A 160 8.75 -10.04 10.98
C ASP A 160 8.49 -10.86 9.69
N ILE A 161 7.29 -10.70 9.13
CA ILE A 161 6.88 -11.38 7.89
C ILE A 161 7.73 -10.88 6.72
N ASP A 162 8.49 -11.78 6.11
CA ASP A 162 9.28 -11.51 4.91
C ASP A 162 8.69 -12.14 3.64
N GLU A 163 9.36 -11.95 2.51
CA GLU A 163 8.90 -12.45 1.21
C GLU A 163 9.02 -13.97 1.05
N THR A 164 9.61 -14.69 2.02
CA THR A 164 9.61 -16.16 2.06
C THR A 164 8.32 -16.72 2.66
N THR A 165 7.56 -15.86 3.35
CA THR A 165 6.24 -16.24 3.88
C THR A 165 5.25 -16.47 2.74
N GLU A 166 4.63 -17.63 2.71
CA GLU A 166 3.67 -18.00 1.67
C GLU A 166 2.42 -17.12 1.74
N PRO A 167 1.99 -16.51 0.63
CA PRO A 167 0.72 -15.82 0.56
C PRO A 167 -0.48 -16.72 0.77
N VAL A 168 -1.53 -16.18 1.36
CA VAL A 168 -2.80 -16.89 1.53
C VAL A 168 -3.55 -16.93 0.19
N LEU A 169 -3.90 -18.14 -0.26
CA LEU A 169 -4.53 -18.36 -1.58
C LEU A 169 -6.01 -18.71 -1.50
N VAL A 170 -6.55 -18.89 -0.30
CA VAL A 170 -7.96 -19.26 -0.07
C VAL A 170 -8.55 -18.38 1.01
N ASP A 171 -9.69 -17.79 0.72
CA ASP A 171 -10.50 -17.10 1.73
C ASP A 171 -11.36 -18.09 2.49
N GLU A 172 -10.92 -18.48 3.68
CA GLU A 172 -11.66 -19.41 4.55
C GLU A 172 -12.90 -18.78 5.21
N SER A 173 -13.07 -17.45 5.13
CA SER A 173 -14.27 -16.76 5.64
C SER A 173 -15.51 -16.96 4.76
N GLY A 174 -15.36 -17.61 3.59
CA GLY A 174 -16.46 -17.77 2.65
C GLY A 174 -16.97 -16.48 2.04
N GLY A 175 -16.15 -15.43 2.03
CA GLY A 175 -16.50 -14.12 1.48
C GLY A 175 -16.99 -13.10 2.53
N GLU A 176 -17.00 -13.46 3.82
CA GLU A 176 -17.44 -12.54 4.88
C GLU A 176 -16.35 -11.54 5.31
N ASN A 177 -15.07 -11.85 5.03
CA ASN A 177 -13.95 -11.00 5.42
C ASN A 177 -13.33 -10.29 4.20
N VAL A 178 -13.60 -9.00 4.07
CA VAL A 178 -13.12 -8.16 2.96
C VAL A 178 -11.59 -8.10 2.88
N ALA A 179 -10.88 -8.13 4.02
CA ALA A 179 -9.42 -8.12 4.03
C ALA A 179 -8.85 -9.45 3.49
N ALA A 180 -9.45 -10.58 3.88
CA ALA A 180 -9.08 -11.90 3.35
C ALA A 180 -9.32 -11.98 1.84
N GLN A 181 -10.51 -11.58 1.38
CA GLN A 181 -10.83 -11.56 -0.06
C GLN A 181 -9.84 -10.71 -0.86
N TYR A 182 -9.51 -9.52 -0.34
CA TYR A 182 -8.56 -8.62 -0.99
C TYR A 182 -7.16 -9.25 -1.07
N GLY A 183 -6.68 -9.83 0.03
CA GLY A 183 -5.38 -10.50 0.10
C GLY A 183 -5.27 -11.66 -0.89
N VAL A 184 -6.27 -12.56 -0.90
CA VAL A 184 -6.34 -13.69 -1.82
C VAL A 184 -6.40 -13.23 -3.28
N MET A 185 -7.21 -12.22 -3.59
CA MET A 185 -7.27 -11.65 -4.95
C MET A 185 -5.91 -11.13 -5.40
N LYS A 186 -5.18 -10.43 -4.54
CA LYS A 186 -3.82 -9.94 -4.83
C LYS A 186 -2.85 -11.09 -5.04
N ALA A 187 -2.84 -12.10 -4.17
CA ALA A 187 -1.97 -13.26 -4.28
C ALA A 187 -2.22 -14.06 -5.57
N LEU A 188 -3.47 -14.31 -5.92
CA LEU A 188 -3.81 -14.97 -7.18
C LEU A 188 -3.40 -14.15 -8.41
N SER A 189 -3.51 -12.83 -8.35
CA SER A 189 -3.05 -11.94 -9.42
C SER A 189 -1.53 -11.96 -9.60
N GLU A 190 -0.75 -12.05 -8.50
CA GLU A 190 0.71 -12.26 -8.57
C GLU A 190 1.05 -13.53 -9.35
N ILE A 191 0.34 -14.64 -9.07
CA ILE A 191 0.52 -15.91 -9.77
C ILE A 191 0.25 -15.75 -11.27
N GLU A 192 -0.82 -15.07 -11.66
CA GLU A 192 -1.17 -14.89 -13.07
C GLU A 192 -0.13 -14.01 -13.82
N ALA A 193 0.38 -12.96 -13.17
CA ALA A 193 1.45 -12.15 -13.72
C ALA A 193 2.74 -12.98 -13.96
N ILE A 194 3.14 -13.79 -12.97
CA ILE A 194 4.31 -14.67 -13.06
C ILE A 194 4.11 -15.76 -14.13
N LYS A 195 2.91 -16.36 -14.23
CA LYS A 195 2.60 -17.35 -15.27
C LYS A 195 2.74 -16.77 -16.68
N ALA A 196 2.34 -15.51 -16.88
CA ALA A 196 2.39 -14.86 -18.18
C ALA A 196 3.81 -14.43 -18.59
N PHE A 197 4.56 -13.82 -17.68
CA PHE A 197 5.85 -13.19 -17.98
C PHE A 197 7.08 -14.03 -17.58
N GLY A 198 6.92 -15.04 -16.73
CA GLY A 198 8.04 -15.72 -16.08
C GLY A 198 8.63 -14.89 -14.94
N ARG A 199 9.36 -15.55 -14.03
CA ARG A 199 9.95 -14.92 -12.85
C ARG A 199 10.97 -13.83 -13.21
N GLU A 200 11.74 -14.06 -14.25
CA GLU A 200 12.85 -13.20 -14.69
C GLU A 200 12.37 -11.84 -15.23
N ARG A 201 11.12 -11.76 -15.64
CA ARG A 201 10.50 -10.55 -16.19
C ARG A 201 9.39 -9.97 -15.31
N THR A 202 9.17 -10.55 -14.14
CA THR A 202 8.09 -10.12 -13.23
C THR A 202 8.69 -9.53 -11.96
N CYS A 203 8.27 -8.32 -11.61
CA CYS A 203 8.53 -7.67 -10.34
C CYS A 203 7.22 -7.51 -9.58
N ILE A 204 7.12 -8.11 -8.40
CA ILE A 204 5.98 -7.99 -7.51
C ILE A 204 6.35 -7.05 -6.37
N VAL A 205 5.59 -6.01 -6.20
CA VAL A 205 5.75 -5.05 -5.10
C VAL A 205 4.54 -5.18 -4.19
N ARG A 206 4.76 -5.50 -2.91
CA ARG A 206 3.74 -5.67 -1.86
C ARG A 206 3.78 -4.47 -0.90
N PRO A 207 3.13 -3.34 -1.23
CA PRO A 207 3.10 -2.21 -0.31
C PRO A 207 2.22 -2.51 0.90
N GLY A 208 2.60 -1.89 2.04
CA GLY A 208 1.73 -1.70 3.20
C GLY A 208 0.73 -0.56 2.96
N TYR A 209 0.42 0.21 4.01
CA TYR A 209 -0.41 1.41 3.85
C TYR A 209 0.32 2.48 3.06
N ILE A 210 -0.19 2.78 1.88
CA ILE A 210 0.29 3.87 1.04
C ILE A 210 -0.38 5.15 1.52
N VAL A 211 0.42 6.14 1.90
CA VAL A 211 -0.02 7.45 2.42
C VAL A 211 0.59 8.59 1.61
N GLY A 212 0.08 9.79 1.77
CA GLY A 212 0.59 10.96 1.07
C GLY A 212 -0.46 11.62 0.18
N PRO A 213 -0.06 12.60 -0.65
CA PRO A 213 -0.97 13.28 -1.57
C PRO A 213 -1.71 12.30 -2.49
N LEU A 214 -3.01 12.50 -2.68
CA LEU A 214 -3.97 11.62 -3.39
C LEU A 214 -4.42 10.37 -2.62
N ASP A 215 -4.06 10.20 -1.34
CA ASP A 215 -4.64 9.15 -0.52
C ASP A 215 -6.11 9.43 -0.21
N SER A 216 -7.01 8.87 -1.03
CA SER A 216 -8.47 9.01 -0.86
C SER A 216 -9.01 8.24 0.35
N THR A 217 -8.21 7.40 1.00
CA THR A 217 -8.59 6.69 2.23
C THR A 217 -8.41 7.55 3.47
N HIS A 218 -7.70 8.66 3.36
CA HIS A 218 -7.36 9.58 4.43
C HIS A 218 -6.54 8.96 5.58
N ARG A 219 -5.91 7.81 5.38
CA ARG A 219 -5.06 7.18 6.40
C ARG A 219 -3.87 8.05 6.78
N GLY A 220 -3.21 8.63 5.77
CA GLY A 220 -2.10 9.56 5.99
C GLY A 220 -2.52 10.96 6.40
N THR A 221 -3.78 11.34 6.20
CA THR A 221 -4.30 12.70 6.45
C THR A 221 -4.79 12.89 7.88
N TYR A 222 -5.35 11.86 8.51
CA TYR A 222 -6.00 11.97 9.82
C TYR A 222 -5.09 12.62 10.88
N TRP A 223 -3.90 12.08 11.10
CA TRP A 223 -3.03 12.56 12.16
C TRP A 223 -2.57 14.00 11.95
N PRO A 224 -1.98 14.38 10.81
CA PRO A 224 -1.57 15.76 10.63
C PRO A 224 -2.75 16.73 10.67
N ASP A 225 -3.91 16.40 10.09
CA ASP A 225 -5.12 17.24 10.17
C ASP A 225 -5.63 17.38 11.60
N ARG A 226 -5.72 16.28 12.36
CA ARG A 226 -6.11 16.33 13.76
C ARG A 226 -5.19 17.22 14.58
N LEU A 227 -3.89 17.16 14.31
CA LEU A 227 -2.88 17.91 15.05
C LEU A 227 -2.88 19.41 14.76
N THR A 228 -3.39 19.85 13.59
CA THR A 228 -3.55 21.29 13.31
C THR A 228 -4.55 21.95 14.26
N ARG A 229 -5.53 21.21 14.78
CA ARG A 229 -6.54 21.74 15.70
C ARG A 229 -6.02 21.95 17.12
N GLY A 230 -4.89 21.35 17.48
CA GLY A 230 -4.30 21.48 18.83
C GLY A 230 -5.16 20.88 19.94
N GLY A 231 -4.91 21.34 21.16
CA GLY A 231 -5.62 20.92 22.36
C GLY A 231 -5.27 19.51 22.81
N GLU A 232 -6.19 18.86 23.53
CA GLU A 232 -6.02 17.49 24.01
C GLU A 232 -6.28 16.49 22.86
N VAL A 233 -5.31 15.63 22.59
CA VAL A 233 -5.34 14.63 21.51
C VAL A 233 -5.34 13.25 22.11
N MET A 234 -6.33 12.44 21.74
CA MET A 234 -6.38 11.02 22.08
C MET A 234 -5.40 10.23 21.21
N VAL A 235 -4.50 9.48 21.82
CA VAL A 235 -3.62 8.55 21.11
C VAL A 235 -3.98 7.13 21.54
N PRO A 236 -4.48 6.29 20.59
CA PRO A 236 -4.85 4.92 20.92
C PRO A 236 -3.63 4.00 20.91
N GLY A 237 -3.66 3.00 21.78
CA GLY A 237 -2.66 1.95 21.89
C GLY A 237 -1.46 2.33 22.75
N LYS A 238 -0.52 1.41 22.83
CA LYS A 238 0.71 1.60 23.57
C LYS A 238 1.68 2.47 22.79
N LYS A 239 2.49 3.23 23.51
CA LYS A 239 3.57 4.03 22.92
C LYS A 239 4.52 3.19 22.04
N THR A 240 4.70 1.93 22.40
CA THR A 240 5.58 0.96 21.75
C THR A 240 4.93 0.18 20.62
N ASP A 241 3.63 0.36 20.36
CA ASP A 241 2.97 -0.28 19.22
C ASP A 241 3.67 0.16 17.92
N GLN A 242 3.89 -0.79 17.01
CA GLN A 242 4.60 -0.50 15.76
C GLN A 242 3.66 0.14 14.73
N VAL A 243 4.20 1.02 13.92
CA VAL A 243 3.51 1.68 12.81
C VAL A 243 4.36 1.57 11.56
N GLN A 244 3.77 1.02 10.50
CA GLN A 244 4.39 0.97 9.18
C GLN A 244 3.47 1.58 8.12
N GLN A 245 4.04 2.45 7.31
CA GLN A 245 3.40 3.04 6.13
C GLN A 245 4.45 3.40 5.10
N ILE A 246 4.06 3.60 3.87
CA ILE A 246 4.95 4.07 2.82
C ILE A 246 4.39 5.33 2.16
N ASP A 247 5.22 6.36 2.01
CA ASP A 247 4.85 7.53 1.20
C ASP A 247 4.69 7.11 -0.26
N VAL A 248 3.61 7.57 -0.88
CA VAL A 248 3.28 7.25 -2.27
C VAL A 248 4.41 7.59 -3.24
N ARG A 249 5.19 8.63 -2.93
CA ARG A 249 6.32 9.06 -3.76
C ARG A 249 7.53 8.14 -3.58
N ASP A 250 7.84 7.71 -2.36
CA ASP A 250 8.92 6.74 -2.11
C ASP A 250 8.64 5.43 -2.86
N LEU A 251 7.40 4.96 -2.80
CA LEU A 251 6.97 3.76 -3.52
C LEU A 251 7.09 3.94 -5.03
N THR A 252 6.54 5.02 -5.58
CA THR A 252 6.45 5.19 -7.02
C THR A 252 7.79 5.54 -7.67
N GLU A 253 8.60 6.33 -7.02
CA GLU A 253 9.96 6.62 -7.44
C GLU A 253 10.81 5.35 -7.45
N TRP A 254 10.72 4.53 -6.41
CA TRP A 254 11.41 3.26 -6.35
C TRP A 254 10.93 2.26 -7.40
N ASN A 255 9.63 2.18 -7.69
CA ASN A 255 9.10 1.34 -8.76
C ASN A 255 9.71 1.67 -10.12
N ILE A 256 9.88 2.97 -10.45
CA ILE A 256 10.55 3.38 -11.68
C ILE A 256 12.01 2.92 -11.69
N HIS A 257 12.72 3.00 -10.55
CA HIS A 257 14.10 2.52 -10.47
C HIS A 257 14.22 1.00 -10.62
N LEU A 258 13.27 0.24 -10.10
CA LEU A 258 13.23 -1.21 -10.34
C LEU A 258 13.13 -1.52 -11.84
N LEU A 259 12.30 -0.78 -12.58
CA LEU A 259 12.19 -0.93 -14.04
C LEU A 259 13.46 -0.50 -14.77
N GLU A 260 14.08 0.62 -14.39
CA GLU A 260 15.37 1.07 -14.95
C GLU A 260 16.50 0.05 -14.75
N GLY A 261 16.49 -0.61 -13.59
CA GLY A 261 17.41 -1.66 -13.22
C GLY A 261 17.08 -3.04 -13.77
N GLN A 262 15.93 -3.19 -14.44
CA GLN A 262 15.37 -4.48 -14.87
C GLN A 262 15.31 -5.50 -13.71
N VAL A 263 14.94 -5.02 -12.51
CA VAL A 263 14.87 -5.82 -11.30
C VAL A 263 13.61 -6.68 -11.33
N SER A 264 13.76 -7.96 -11.07
CA SER A 264 12.67 -8.93 -10.92
C SER A 264 12.65 -9.49 -9.48
N GLY A 265 11.56 -10.16 -9.11
CA GLY A 265 11.38 -10.78 -7.80
C GLY A 265 10.22 -10.20 -7.01
N VAL A 266 10.11 -10.60 -5.75
CA VAL A 266 9.06 -10.18 -4.83
C VAL A 266 9.65 -9.30 -3.74
N PHE A 267 8.97 -8.20 -3.42
CA PHE A 267 9.44 -7.19 -2.46
C PHE A 267 8.32 -6.69 -1.58
N ASN A 268 8.48 -6.75 -0.27
CA ASN A 268 7.65 -6.02 0.66
C ASN A 268 8.06 -4.54 0.65
N ALA A 269 7.10 -3.65 0.50
CA ALA A 269 7.35 -2.22 0.33
C ALA A 269 6.53 -1.39 1.33
N THR A 270 6.99 -1.36 2.56
CA THR A 270 6.44 -0.49 3.60
C THR A 270 7.59 0.20 4.32
N GLY A 271 7.33 1.10 5.25
CA GLY A 271 8.35 1.89 5.92
C GLY A 271 7.98 2.29 7.35
N PRO A 272 8.85 3.02 7.98
CA PRO A 272 10.17 3.54 7.54
C PRO A 272 11.28 2.49 7.52
N SER A 273 12.53 2.95 7.31
CA SER A 273 13.71 2.08 7.18
C SER A 273 14.02 1.23 8.42
N SER A 274 13.55 1.64 9.57
CA SER A 274 13.55 0.91 10.85
C SER A 274 12.14 0.90 11.41
N LEU A 275 11.83 -0.07 12.26
CA LEU A 275 10.55 -0.09 12.97
C LEU A 275 10.36 1.23 13.72
N MET A 276 9.18 1.80 13.61
CA MET A 276 8.78 3.07 14.22
C MET A 276 7.68 2.80 15.23
N THR A 277 7.81 3.32 16.43
CA THR A 277 6.80 3.21 17.47
C THR A 277 5.65 4.21 17.25
N MET A 278 4.49 3.97 17.85
CA MET A 278 3.36 4.89 17.79
C MET A 278 3.72 6.26 18.39
N GLU A 279 4.57 6.29 19.44
CA GLU A 279 5.07 7.55 19.98
C GLU A 279 5.92 8.32 18.96
N GLU A 280 6.89 7.69 18.33
CA GLU A 280 7.71 8.31 17.28
C GLU A 280 6.86 8.78 16.10
N TYR A 281 5.86 7.99 15.74
CA TYR A 281 4.94 8.30 14.63
C TYR A 281 4.15 9.60 14.88
N VAL A 282 3.45 9.70 16.04
CA VAL A 282 2.62 10.88 16.32
C VAL A 282 3.47 12.13 16.53
N TYR A 283 4.66 12.01 17.10
CA TYR A 283 5.59 13.14 17.19
C TYR A 283 6.16 13.54 15.82
N GLY A 284 6.43 12.58 14.96
CA GLY A 284 6.82 12.83 13.56
C GLY A 284 5.72 13.59 12.80
N MET A 285 4.47 13.18 12.95
CA MET A 285 3.31 13.89 12.39
C MET A 285 3.14 15.29 12.99
N ARG A 286 3.35 15.42 14.30
CA ARG A 286 3.27 16.71 15.02
C ARG A 286 4.28 17.73 14.49
N ALA A 287 5.44 17.30 14.02
CA ALA A 287 6.48 18.19 13.49
C ALA A 287 6.03 18.98 12.23
N ALA A 288 4.96 18.55 11.57
CA ALA A 288 4.35 19.26 10.43
C ALA A 288 3.37 20.38 10.84
N THR A 289 3.11 20.57 12.14
CA THR A 289 2.11 21.54 12.65
C THR A 289 2.72 22.42 13.73
N SER A 290 2.10 23.56 14.01
CA SER A 290 2.55 24.52 15.04
C SER A 290 1.62 24.64 16.24
N SER A 291 0.48 23.94 16.25
CA SER A 291 -0.52 24.04 17.31
C SER A 291 -0.03 23.41 18.62
N ASP A 292 -0.44 23.93 19.76
CA ASP A 292 -0.15 23.33 21.06
C ASP A 292 -0.99 22.06 21.27
N VAL A 293 -0.33 20.97 21.64
CA VAL A 293 -0.93 19.65 21.78
C VAL A 293 -0.60 19.06 23.16
N THR A 294 -1.62 18.51 23.81
CA THR A 294 -1.48 17.68 25.01
C THR A 294 -1.92 16.25 24.67
N TRP A 295 -1.07 15.27 24.96
CA TRP A 295 -1.33 13.87 24.62
C TRP A 295 -2.05 13.13 25.75
N THR A 296 -3.16 12.46 25.41
CA THR A 296 -3.82 11.49 26.30
C THR A 296 -3.71 10.12 25.68
N TRP A 297 -2.82 9.29 26.22
CA TRP A 297 -2.61 7.92 25.78
C TRP A 297 -3.65 6.99 26.39
N ILE A 298 -4.28 6.16 25.57
CA ILE A 298 -5.24 5.13 25.96
C ILE A 298 -4.68 3.77 25.57
N GLU A 299 -4.00 3.11 26.51
CA GLU A 299 -3.29 1.83 26.26
C GLU A 299 -4.18 0.59 26.45
N ASP A 300 -5.41 0.77 26.93
CA ASP A 300 -6.39 -0.30 27.13
C ASP A 300 -7.10 -0.66 25.83
N TYR A 301 -6.63 -1.70 25.16
CA TYR A 301 -7.21 -2.17 23.90
C TYR A 301 -8.69 -2.56 24.01
N ALA A 302 -9.10 -3.17 25.13
CA ALA A 302 -10.50 -3.55 25.34
C ALA A 302 -11.41 -2.32 25.41
N PHE A 303 -10.93 -1.25 26.08
CA PHE A 303 -11.63 0.03 26.10
C PHE A 303 -11.74 0.64 24.69
N LEU A 304 -10.65 0.67 23.95
CA LEU A 304 -10.61 1.23 22.58
C LEU A 304 -11.55 0.46 21.64
N ILE A 305 -11.62 -0.87 21.75
CA ILE A 305 -12.54 -1.72 20.99
C ILE A 305 -13.99 -1.41 21.37
N ALA A 306 -14.29 -1.36 22.68
CA ALA A 306 -15.65 -1.07 23.15
C ALA A 306 -16.17 0.30 22.69
N HIS A 307 -15.28 1.28 22.55
CA HIS A 307 -15.60 2.61 22.02
C HIS A 307 -15.44 2.76 20.50
N GLN A 308 -15.15 1.67 19.77
CA GLN A 308 -15.00 1.60 18.32
C GLN A 308 -13.92 2.52 17.73
N VAL A 309 -12.88 2.84 18.50
CA VAL A 309 -11.82 3.77 18.11
C VAL A 309 -10.98 3.22 16.96
N TYR A 310 -10.69 1.92 16.96
CA TYR A 310 -9.77 1.28 16.02
C TYR A 310 -10.24 1.30 14.56
N PHE A 311 -11.52 1.58 14.29
CA PHE A 311 -12.02 1.78 12.92
C PHE A 311 -12.01 3.26 12.49
N ALA A 312 -12.01 4.18 13.45
CA ALA A 312 -12.13 5.60 13.17
C ALA A 312 -10.77 6.30 13.04
N ILE A 313 -9.74 5.79 13.71
CA ILE A 313 -8.38 6.33 13.68
C ILE A 313 -7.48 5.35 12.90
N PRO A 314 -6.61 5.81 12.00
CA PRO A 314 -5.67 4.96 11.28
C PRO A 314 -4.58 4.43 12.21
N TRP A 315 -4.95 3.45 12.99
CA TRP A 315 -4.12 2.71 13.93
C TRP A 315 -4.51 1.23 13.88
N ILE A 316 -3.52 0.35 13.88
CA ILE A 316 -3.74 -1.08 13.82
C ILE A 316 -3.42 -1.68 15.19
N ILE A 317 -4.44 -2.27 15.82
CA ILE A 317 -4.28 -2.99 17.06
C ILE A 317 -3.42 -4.25 16.82
N PRO A 318 -2.28 -4.41 17.52
CA PRO A 318 -1.35 -5.53 17.30
C PRO A 318 -1.81 -6.80 18.03
N LEU A 319 -3.01 -7.26 17.74
CA LEU A 319 -3.63 -8.44 18.36
C LEU A 319 -4.20 -9.37 17.28
N ASP A 320 -4.28 -10.65 17.61
CA ASP A 320 -4.91 -11.70 16.80
C ASP A 320 -4.47 -11.67 15.32
N ASP A 321 -5.38 -11.45 14.41
CA ASP A 321 -5.16 -11.44 12.96
C ASP A 321 -4.42 -10.19 12.43
N ASN A 322 -3.99 -9.29 13.32
CA ASN A 322 -3.18 -8.12 12.99
C ASN A 322 -1.79 -8.11 13.63
N LEU A 323 -1.41 -9.17 14.35
CA LEU A 323 -0.19 -9.21 15.17
C LEU A 323 1.06 -8.77 14.40
N GLY A 324 1.25 -9.26 13.17
CA GLY A 324 2.41 -8.98 12.33
C GLY A 324 2.21 -7.86 11.30
N SER A 325 1.03 -7.24 11.24
CA SER A 325 0.67 -6.32 10.15
C SER A 325 1.53 -5.06 10.09
N GLN A 326 2.14 -4.66 11.22
CA GLN A 326 2.98 -3.47 11.35
C GLN A 326 4.45 -3.81 11.65
N THR A 327 4.85 -5.07 11.40
CA THR A 327 6.23 -5.56 11.56
C THR A 327 6.68 -6.36 10.34
N ILE A 328 6.29 -5.92 9.18
CA ILE A 328 6.68 -6.52 7.90
C ILE A 328 8.16 -6.27 7.64
N ASN A 329 8.91 -7.32 7.34
CA ASN A 329 10.33 -7.21 6.97
C ASN A 329 10.47 -6.59 5.57
N ILE A 330 11.36 -5.61 5.45
CA ILE A 330 11.60 -4.85 4.22
C ILE A 330 13.09 -4.85 3.81
N ASP A 331 13.89 -5.74 4.36
CA ASP A 331 15.33 -5.73 4.12
C ASP A 331 15.67 -5.96 2.64
N ARG A 332 14.86 -6.77 1.96
CA ARG A 332 15.01 -7.00 0.52
C ARG A 332 14.76 -5.72 -0.29
N ALA A 333 13.70 -4.97 0.03
CA ALA A 333 13.41 -3.71 -0.65
C ALA A 333 14.48 -2.65 -0.36
N LYS A 334 14.99 -2.56 0.88
CA LYS A 334 16.14 -1.68 1.22
C LYS A 334 17.37 -2.06 0.43
N ALA A 335 17.69 -3.35 0.34
CA ALA A 335 18.81 -3.85 -0.48
C ALA A 335 18.62 -3.55 -1.97
N ALA A 336 17.38 -3.50 -2.46
CA ALA A 336 17.01 -3.07 -3.80
C ALA A 336 16.87 -1.53 -3.94
N GLY A 337 17.30 -0.76 -2.92
CA GLY A 337 17.39 0.69 -2.97
C GLY A 337 16.10 1.44 -2.62
N LEU A 338 15.13 0.82 -1.95
CA LEU A 338 14.02 1.56 -1.37
C LEU A 338 14.54 2.47 -0.26
N THR A 339 14.11 3.70 -0.30
CA THR A 339 14.48 4.75 0.66
C THR A 339 13.25 5.52 1.08
N PHE A 340 13.33 6.20 2.21
CA PHE A 340 12.17 6.79 2.86
C PHE A 340 12.43 8.25 3.17
N ARG A 341 11.46 9.10 2.87
CA ARG A 341 11.44 10.48 3.34
C ARG A 341 11.03 10.57 4.80
N PRO A 342 11.42 11.64 5.51
CA PRO A 342 10.98 11.87 6.89
C PRO A 342 9.46 11.94 7.00
N THR A 343 8.90 11.34 8.07
CA THR A 343 7.45 11.35 8.35
C THR A 343 6.87 12.78 8.36
N ALA A 344 7.61 13.76 8.90
CA ALA A 344 7.20 15.15 8.91
C ALA A 344 7.01 15.74 7.51
N LEU A 345 7.85 15.36 6.53
CA LEU A 345 7.71 15.80 5.16
C LEU A 345 6.49 15.18 4.48
N THR A 346 6.25 13.89 4.71
CA THR A 346 5.01 13.23 4.27
C THR A 346 3.78 13.92 4.84
N ALA A 347 3.77 14.23 6.14
CA ALA A 347 2.67 14.90 6.82
C ALA A 347 2.42 16.31 6.25
N MET A 348 3.47 17.10 6.09
CA MET A 348 3.39 18.49 5.60
C MET A 348 2.79 18.55 4.18
N GLU A 349 3.31 17.74 3.25
CA GLU A 349 2.85 17.76 1.87
C GLU A 349 1.49 17.08 1.70
N THR A 350 1.14 16.15 2.58
CA THR A 350 -0.21 15.58 2.65
C THR A 350 -1.23 16.64 3.08
N LEU A 351 -0.89 17.47 4.08
CA LEU A 351 -1.74 18.60 4.50
C LEU A 351 -1.90 19.65 3.41
N GLU A 352 -0.81 20.02 2.73
CA GLU A 352 -0.86 20.97 1.62
C GLU A 352 -1.82 20.47 0.53
N TRP A 353 -1.69 19.21 0.10
CA TRP A 353 -2.64 18.62 -0.82
C TRP A 353 -4.06 18.58 -0.26
N TYR A 354 -4.25 18.13 0.98
CA TYR A 354 -5.56 17.97 1.59
C TYR A 354 -6.32 19.29 1.67
N TYR A 355 -5.65 20.37 2.10
CA TYR A 355 -6.27 21.69 2.17
C TYR A 355 -6.45 22.38 0.81
N SER A 356 -5.82 21.89 -0.24
CA SER A 356 -6.13 22.30 -1.61
C SER A 356 -7.44 21.73 -2.15
N LEU A 357 -7.99 20.69 -1.51
CA LEU A 357 -9.27 20.10 -1.89
C LEU A 357 -10.45 21.02 -1.48
N PRO A 358 -11.54 21.01 -2.26
CA PRO A 358 -12.78 21.67 -1.85
C PRO A 358 -13.26 21.20 -0.47
N GLU A 359 -13.89 22.10 0.29
CA GLU A 359 -14.35 21.81 1.65
C GLU A 359 -15.30 20.62 1.71
N GLU A 360 -16.18 20.47 0.74
CA GLU A 360 -17.13 19.35 0.65
C GLU A 360 -16.42 17.98 0.58
N ARG A 361 -15.23 17.94 -0.01
CA ARG A 361 -14.41 16.72 -0.07
C ARG A 361 -13.67 16.42 1.23
N ARG A 362 -13.50 17.41 2.09
CA ARG A 362 -12.85 17.30 3.40
C ARG A 362 -13.82 17.09 4.56
N ALA A 363 -15.10 17.41 4.35
CA ALA A 363 -16.13 17.43 5.41
C ALA A 363 -16.40 16.05 6.04
N ASN A 364 -16.26 14.96 5.26
CA ASN A 364 -16.55 13.60 5.73
C ASN A 364 -15.42 12.63 5.31
N PRO A 365 -14.25 12.70 5.92
CA PRO A 365 -13.14 11.80 5.60
C PRO A 365 -13.50 10.35 5.99
N PRO A 366 -13.16 9.35 5.15
CA PRO A 366 -13.49 7.95 5.40
C PRO A 366 -12.91 7.37 6.70
N MET A 367 -11.75 7.89 7.13
CA MET A 367 -11.11 7.51 8.39
C MET A 367 -10.86 8.77 9.21
N ALA A 368 -11.79 9.06 10.11
CA ALA A 368 -11.64 10.12 11.11
C ALA A 368 -12.62 9.90 12.26
N ILE A 369 -12.17 10.17 13.47
CA ILE A 369 -13.06 10.34 14.61
C ILE A 369 -13.52 11.80 14.64
N THR A 370 -14.82 12.02 14.84
CA THR A 370 -15.31 13.40 14.97
C THR A 370 -14.82 14.03 16.28
N PRO A 371 -14.72 15.37 16.36
CA PRO A 371 -14.33 16.06 17.60
C PRO A 371 -15.21 15.68 18.79
N GLU A 372 -16.53 15.51 18.56
CA GLU A 372 -17.49 15.15 19.59
C GLU A 372 -17.24 13.72 20.11
N LYS A 373 -16.98 12.77 19.20
CA LYS A 373 -16.68 11.39 19.58
C LYS A 373 -15.34 11.28 20.29
N GLU A 374 -14.32 12.02 19.84
CA GLU A 374 -13.04 12.07 20.55
C GLU A 374 -13.20 12.61 21.98
N ALA A 375 -13.97 13.69 22.14
CA ALA A 375 -14.26 14.27 23.46
C ALA A 375 -15.04 13.30 24.37
N GLU A 376 -16.03 12.57 23.82
CA GLU A 376 -16.76 11.52 24.52
C GLU A 376 -15.83 10.43 25.06
N VAL A 377 -14.94 9.91 24.18
CA VAL A 377 -13.99 8.85 24.55
C VAL A 377 -13.00 9.33 25.60
N LEU A 378 -12.47 10.54 25.46
CA LEU A 378 -11.56 11.16 26.44
C LEU A 378 -12.25 11.33 27.82
N ALA A 379 -13.50 11.79 27.83
CA ALA A 379 -14.27 11.92 29.07
C ALA A 379 -14.52 10.57 29.73
N ALA A 380 -14.91 9.55 28.98
CA ALA A 380 -15.12 8.19 29.47
C ALA A 380 -13.83 7.59 30.02
N TRP A 381 -12.69 7.84 29.36
CA TRP A 381 -11.38 7.39 29.85
C TRP A 381 -11.01 8.00 31.20
N LYS A 382 -11.17 9.33 31.35
CA LYS A 382 -10.88 10.05 32.58
C LYS A 382 -11.76 9.61 33.74
N ALA A 383 -13.02 9.30 33.49
CA ALA A 383 -13.97 8.83 34.51
C ALA A 383 -13.59 7.46 35.11
N ARG A 384 -12.77 6.65 34.42
CA ARG A 384 -12.27 5.35 34.96
C ARG A 384 -11.15 5.50 35.98
N GLY A 385 -10.45 6.62 35.97
CA GLY A 385 -9.32 6.90 36.87
C GLY A 385 -9.70 7.63 38.15
N GLN A 386 -11.01 7.93 38.29
CA GLN A 386 -11.60 8.49 39.52
C GLN A 386 -12.32 7.40 40.32
#